data_e07dc3b1c25657c0a6bd01fe968f3497
#
_entry.id   e07dc3b1c25657c0a6bd01fe968f3497
#
_cell.length_a   1.000
_cell.length_b   1.000
_cell.length_c   1.000
_cell.angle_alpha   90.00
_cell.angle_beta   90.00
_cell.angle_gamma   90.00
#
_symmetry.space_group_name_H-M   'P 1'
#
loop_
_entity.id
_entity.type
_entity.pdbx_description
1 polymer ?
#
loop_
_entity_poly.entity_id
_entity_poly.type
_entity_poly.pdbx_seq_one_letter_code
_entity_poly.pdbx_strand_id
1 'polypeptide(L)'
;MYEGPTSTKFGQFAIAEPLRFDLLAFHGDTPLKEVDHEIPIPVLDQEDLGKQGIDVTKLVPGAAAADALGSCTCNTGTAHIAERWAAAGKDLGGLKLTGGTGAITMSATDSTADEEFAILLYHLVTDQTGVPSQEWPPTDCGSNGLYVCQELIAQGFAASYQSAPNVTAALSLLQTGTVMQGGPWFNSWFKPDSNGFVDGDGSYDAMRAAVKSGVAGGHETLQHGIPQLAMASNGSVDLNNTVIKVRNSWSTQFGQNGDYLLHASTLNYLLKYYDFKAVVLA
;
A
#
# COMPACT_ATOMS: atom_id res chain seq x y z
N MET A 1 -12.80 -16.02 -12.85
CA MET A 1 -13.38 -14.66 -12.80
C MET A 1 -13.35 -14.27 -11.33
N TYR A 2 -12.59 -13.25 -10.96
CA TYR A 2 -12.54 -12.77 -9.58
C TYR A 2 -13.90 -12.15 -9.25
N GLU A 3 -14.60 -12.71 -8.25
CA GLU A 3 -15.94 -12.22 -7.89
C GLU A 3 -15.92 -11.03 -6.95
N GLY A 4 -14.72 -10.61 -6.52
CA GLY A 4 -14.49 -9.61 -5.48
C GLY A 4 -14.73 -10.22 -4.08
N PRO A 5 -14.16 -9.62 -3.03
CA PRO A 5 -14.38 -10.08 -1.67
C PRO A 5 -15.84 -9.92 -1.28
N THR A 6 -16.42 -10.93 -0.60
CA THR A 6 -17.80 -10.91 -0.12
C THR A 6 -18.03 -9.90 1.01
N SER A 7 -16.95 -9.48 1.67
CA SER A 7 -16.93 -8.42 2.69
C SER A 7 -15.61 -7.68 2.59
N THR A 8 -15.57 -6.59 1.83
CA THR A 8 -14.34 -5.81 1.71
C THR A 8 -14.11 -5.00 2.98
N LYS A 9 -12.96 -5.21 3.59
CA LYS A 9 -12.48 -4.40 4.71
C LYS A 9 -11.56 -3.32 4.18
N PHE A 10 -11.96 -2.07 4.36
CA PHE A 10 -11.14 -0.91 4.03
C PHE A 10 -10.48 -0.37 5.28
N GLY A 11 -9.18 -0.27 5.25
CA GLY A 11 -8.38 0.00 6.44
C GLY A 11 -7.66 1.33 6.45
N GLN A 12 -7.95 2.25 5.52
CA GLN A 12 -7.28 3.54 5.49
C GLN A 12 -8.13 4.67 6.08
N PHE A 13 -7.54 5.44 7.01
CA PHE A 13 -8.09 6.73 7.45
C PHE A 13 -7.52 7.86 6.60
N ALA A 14 -8.38 8.76 6.14
CA ALA A 14 -7.95 10.07 5.67
C ALA A 14 -7.54 10.91 6.91
N ILE A 15 -6.25 11.04 7.17
CA ILE A 15 -5.73 12.03 8.12
C ILE A 15 -5.29 13.24 7.33
N ALA A 16 -5.85 14.41 7.68
CA ALA A 16 -5.23 15.67 7.32
C ALA A 16 -3.90 15.74 8.09
N GLU A 17 -2.80 15.37 7.45
CA GLU A 17 -1.50 15.62 8.04
C GLU A 17 -1.36 17.13 8.32
N PRO A 18 -1.04 17.54 9.55
CA PRO A 18 -0.52 18.87 9.73
C PRO A 18 0.71 18.98 8.83
N LEU A 19 0.79 20.02 8.02
CA LEU A 19 1.95 20.32 7.17
C LEU A 19 3.19 20.29 8.05
N ARG A 20 3.80 19.13 8.22
CA ARG A 20 5.10 18.97 8.84
C ARG A 20 6.12 19.29 7.78
N PHE A 21 6.84 20.37 8.02
CA PHE A 21 7.99 20.83 7.22
C PHE A 21 9.24 19.94 7.37
N ASP A 22 9.13 18.72 7.87
CA ASP A 22 10.18 17.71 7.77
C ASP A 22 10.28 17.12 6.36
N LEU A 23 9.63 17.75 5.41
CA LEU A 23 9.79 17.56 4.00
C LEU A 23 11.22 17.98 3.62
N LEU A 24 12.15 17.05 3.63
CA LEU A 24 13.17 17.06 2.60
C LEU A 24 12.40 17.00 1.28
N ALA A 25 12.11 18.19 0.72
CA ALA A 25 11.55 18.28 -0.61
C ALA A 25 12.50 17.50 -1.50
N PHE A 26 12.07 16.32 -1.96
CA PHE A 26 12.84 15.54 -2.91
C PHE A 26 12.80 16.32 -4.22
N HIS A 27 13.78 17.20 -4.40
CA HIS A 27 14.15 17.77 -5.68
C HIS A 27 15.14 16.80 -6.32
N GLY A 28 14.63 15.67 -6.77
CA GLY A 28 15.44 14.71 -7.49
C GLY A 28 15.67 15.20 -8.91
N ASP A 29 16.89 15.60 -9.23
CA ASP A 29 17.37 15.77 -10.61
C ASP A 29 17.55 14.40 -11.30
N THR A 30 17.05 13.32 -10.72
CA THR A 30 17.11 11.98 -11.33
C THR A 30 16.14 11.93 -12.49
N PRO A 31 16.61 11.74 -13.73
CA PRO A 31 15.74 11.61 -14.88
C PRO A 31 14.75 10.46 -14.67
N LEU A 32 13.46 10.73 -14.87
CA LEU A 32 12.45 9.69 -14.78
C LEU A 32 12.65 8.68 -15.92
N LYS A 33 12.44 7.42 -15.64
CA LYS A 33 12.48 6.31 -16.58
C LYS A 33 11.42 5.26 -16.19
N GLU A 34 11.14 4.36 -17.11
CA GLU A 34 10.39 3.16 -16.81
C GLU A 34 11.14 2.31 -15.78
N VAL A 35 10.44 1.81 -14.78
CA VAL A 35 10.96 0.98 -13.70
C VAL A 35 9.96 -0.13 -13.36
N ASP A 36 10.46 -1.24 -12.85
CA ASP A 36 9.65 -2.33 -12.30
C ASP A 36 10.44 -2.92 -11.12
N HIS A 37 9.96 -2.66 -9.90
CA HIS A 37 10.58 -3.16 -8.68
C HIS A 37 9.99 -4.51 -8.34
N GLU A 38 10.85 -5.51 -8.17
CA GLU A 38 10.46 -6.82 -7.72
C GLU A 38 10.12 -6.78 -6.22
N ILE A 39 8.92 -7.21 -5.88
CA ILE A 39 8.52 -7.39 -4.48
C ILE A 39 8.87 -8.83 -4.10
N PRO A 40 9.78 -9.05 -3.13
CA PRO A 40 10.38 -10.36 -2.87
C PRO A 40 9.47 -11.31 -2.09
N ILE A 41 8.31 -10.85 -1.64
CA ILE A 41 7.33 -11.67 -0.93
C ILE A 41 6.09 -11.94 -1.81
N PRO A 42 5.35 -13.02 -1.55
CA PRO A 42 4.09 -13.30 -2.23
C PRO A 42 3.07 -12.17 -2.10
N VAL A 43 2.08 -12.16 -2.99
CA VAL A 43 0.91 -11.26 -2.86
C VAL A 43 0.15 -11.63 -1.61
N LEU A 44 -0.02 -10.69 -0.71
CA LEU A 44 -0.77 -10.86 0.53
C LEU A 44 -2.29 -10.86 0.28
N ASP A 45 -3.05 -11.44 1.20
CA ASP A 45 -4.50 -11.56 1.09
C ASP A 45 -5.19 -11.33 2.43
N GLN A 46 -5.46 -10.08 2.75
CA GLN A 46 -6.16 -9.66 3.96
C GLN A 46 -7.64 -10.08 4.01
N GLU A 47 -8.20 -10.56 2.89
CA GLU A 47 -9.63 -10.84 2.74
C GLU A 47 -10.00 -12.32 2.94
N ASP A 48 -9.01 -13.20 3.07
CA ASP A 48 -9.26 -14.64 3.18
C ASP A 48 -8.23 -15.34 4.08
N LEU A 49 -8.19 -14.90 5.35
CA LEU A 49 -7.22 -15.38 6.34
C LEU A 49 -7.46 -16.86 6.69
N GLY A 50 -8.74 -17.28 6.73
CA GLY A 50 -9.10 -18.66 7.05
C GLY A 50 -8.56 -19.67 6.03
N LYS A 51 -8.58 -19.34 4.72
CA LYS A 51 -7.99 -20.23 3.70
C LYS A 51 -6.46 -20.32 3.80
N GLN A 52 -5.83 -19.26 4.31
CA GLN A 52 -4.39 -19.24 4.58
C GLN A 52 -4.03 -20.00 5.87
N GLY A 53 -5.03 -20.47 6.64
CA GLY A 53 -4.84 -21.15 7.93
C GLY A 53 -4.50 -20.20 9.08
N ILE A 54 -4.71 -18.90 8.90
CA ILE A 54 -4.39 -17.88 9.89
C ILE A 54 -5.55 -17.73 10.88
N ASP A 55 -5.22 -17.84 12.15
CA ASP A 55 -6.14 -17.62 13.27
C ASP A 55 -5.67 -16.38 14.06
N VAL A 56 -6.28 -15.25 13.78
CA VAL A 56 -5.90 -13.97 14.40
C VAL A 56 -5.98 -13.96 15.91
N THR A 57 -6.85 -14.83 16.50
CA THR A 57 -7.00 -14.95 17.95
C THR A 57 -5.76 -15.55 18.62
N LYS A 58 -4.97 -16.31 17.86
CA LYS A 58 -3.69 -16.88 18.31
C LYS A 58 -2.52 -15.92 18.11
N LEU A 59 -2.64 -14.98 17.17
CA LEU A 59 -1.59 -14.01 16.88
C LEU A 59 -1.63 -12.82 17.83
N VAL A 60 -2.84 -12.29 18.08
CA VAL A 60 -3.03 -11.06 18.83
C VAL A 60 -4.02 -11.30 19.98
N PRO A 61 -3.59 -11.17 21.25
CA PRO A 61 -4.45 -11.34 22.41
C PRO A 61 -5.63 -10.36 22.39
N GLY A 62 -6.83 -10.88 22.56
CA GLY A 62 -8.06 -10.07 22.57
C GLY A 62 -8.68 -9.85 21.20
N ALA A 63 -8.04 -10.30 20.12
CA ALA A 63 -8.66 -10.29 18.79
C ALA A 63 -9.87 -11.23 18.74
N ALA A 64 -10.94 -10.82 18.08
CA ALA A 64 -12.04 -11.69 17.70
C ALA A 64 -11.66 -12.48 16.44
N ALA A 65 -12.23 -13.70 16.29
CA ALA A 65 -12.04 -14.46 15.07
C ALA A 65 -12.55 -13.66 13.85
N ALA A 66 -11.75 -13.59 12.81
CA ALA A 66 -12.05 -12.87 11.58
C ALA A 66 -11.39 -13.56 10.39
N ASP A 67 -12.11 -13.63 9.26
CA ASP A 67 -11.57 -14.11 7.98
C ASP A 67 -11.00 -12.96 7.13
N ALA A 68 -11.31 -11.72 7.48
CA ALA A 68 -10.79 -10.53 6.83
C ALA A 68 -10.52 -9.42 7.83
N LEU A 69 -9.49 -8.60 7.57
CA LEU A 69 -9.11 -7.45 8.38
C LEU A 69 -8.93 -6.19 7.53
N GLY A 70 -9.20 -5.02 8.12
CA GLY A 70 -8.91 -3.70 7.56
C GLY A 70 -7.41 -3.36 7.59
N SER A 71 -6.54 -4.31 7.33
CA SER A 71 -5.08 -4.22 7.49
C SER A 71 -4.34 -3.76 6.23
N CYS A 72 -5.03 -3.29 5.18
CA CYS A 72 -4.43 -2.94 3.89
C CYS A 72 -3.19 -2.04 3.98
N THR A 73 -3.17 -1.09 4.93
CA THR A 73 -2.01 -0.22 5.16
C THR A 73 -0.79 -1.02 5.60
N CYS A 74 -0.98 -2.02 6.43
CA CYS A 74 0.10 -2.86 6.96
C CYS A 74 0.49 -3.97 5.99
N ASN A 75 -0.44 -4.51 5.21
CA ASN A 75 -0.12 -5.39 4.09
C ASN A 75 0.76 -4.64 3.06
N THR A 76 0.38 -3.41 2.72
CA THR A 76 1.19 -2.54 1.85
C THR A 76 2.55 -2.22 2.47
N GLY A 77 2.59 -1.86 3.77
CA GLY A 77 3.83 -1.58 4.50
C GLY A 77 4.77 -2.77 4.59
N THR A 78 4.21 -3.98 4.75
CA THR A 78 4.97 -5.24 4.77
C THR A 78 5.63 -5.48 3.40
N ALA A 79 4.89 -5.37 2.31
CA ALA A 79 5.44 -5.50 0.97
C ALA A 79 6.47 -4.39 0.65
N HIS A 80 6.22 -3.17 1.12
CA HIS A 80 7.12 -2.04 0.95
C HIS A 80 8.47 -2.26 1.65
N ILE A 81 8.46 -2.59 2.94
CA ILE A 81 9.71 -2.79 3.68
C ILE A 81 10.49 -4.02 3.19
N ALA A 82 9.80 -5.07 2.75
CA ALA A 82 10.42 -6.24 2.14
C ALA A 82 11.21 -5.87 0.89
N GLU A 83 10.60 -5.10 -0.03
CA GLU A 83 11.27 -4.62 -1.24
C GLU A 83 12.46 -3.73 -0.90
N ARG A 84 12.30 -2.75 0.01
CA ARG A 84 13.39 -1.84 0.41
C ARG A 84 14.58 -2.60 0.99
N TRP A 85 14.33 -3.62 1.83
CA TRP A 85 15.38 -4.43 2.43
C TRP A 85 16.08 -5.31 1.40
N ALA A 86 15.33 -6.00 0.53
CA ALA A 86 15.92 -6.81 -0.51
C ALA A 86 16.75 -5.98 -1.50
N ALA A 87 16.23 -4.82 -1.93
CA ALA A 87 16.95 -3.89 -2.81
C ALA A 87 18.27 -3.37 -2.19
N ALA A 88 18.31 -3.27 -0.85
CA ALA A 88 19.53 -2.94 -0.12
C ALA A 88 20.45 -4.14 0.15
N GLY A 89 20.12 -5.33 -0.34
CA GLY A 89 20.88 -6.56 -0.13
C GLY A 89 20.80 -7.11 1.29
N LYS A 90 19.80 -6.71 2.07
CA LYS A 90 19.57 -7.20 3.43
C LYS A 90 18.71 -8.47 3.41
N ASP A 91 18.94 -9.39 4.36
CA ASP A 91 18.16 -10.61 4.53
C ASP A 91 16.78 -10.28 5.14
N LEU A 92 15.70 -10.75 4.51
CA LEU A 92 14.33 -10.58 5.02
C LEU A 92 14.12 -11.20 6.41
N GLY A 93 14.87 -12.25 6.75
CA GLY A 93 14.89 -12.80 8.11
C GLY A 93 15.32 -11.83 9.20
N GLY A 94 15.88 -10.68 8.83
CA GLY A 94 16.14 -9.56 9.75
C GLY A 94 14.89 -8.73 10.06
N LEU A 95 13.82 -8.84 9.28
CA LEU A 95 12.54 -8.20 9.54
C LEU A 95 11.75 -9.10 10.51
N LYS A 96 11.86 -8.79 11.79
CA LYS A 96 11.25 -9.55 12.88
C LYS A 96 10.46 -8.63 13.79
N LEU A 97 9.15 -8.78 13.81
CA LEU A 97 8.27 -8.12 14.74
C LEU A 97 8.10 -8.97 16.02
N THR A 98 8.04 -8.29 17.14
CA THR A 98 7.73 -8.89 18.43
C THR A 98 6.52 -8.22 19.02
N GLY A 99 5.51 -9.01 19.35
CA GLY A 99 4.26 -8.51 19.93
C GLY A 99 3.23 -9.63 20.01
N GLY A 100 2.01 -9.32 20.46
CA GLY A 100 0.97 -10.30 20.55
C GLY A 100 1.37 -11.51 21.40
N THR A 101 1.34 -12.70 20.82
CA THR A 101 1.70 -13.97 21.47
C THR A 101 3.12 -14.43 21.18
N GLY A 102 3.90 -13.69 20.39
CA GLY A 102 5.25 -14.12 20.03
C GLY A 102 5.98 -13.18 19.10
N ALA A 103 6.93 -13.74 18.37
CA ALA A 103 7.70 -13.03 17.35
C ALA A 103 7.46 -13.67 16.00
N ILE A 104 7.20 -12.84 14.98
CA ILE A 104 7.01 -13.24 13.59
C ILE A 104 8.16 -12.69 12.77
N THR A 105 8.75 -13.55 11.95
CA THR A 105 9.85 -13.21 11.07
C THR A 105 9.37 -13.29 9.63
N MET A 106 9.65 -12.29 8.83
CA MET A 106 9.30 -12.26 7.42
C MET A 106 10.03 -13.37 6.64
N SER A 107 9.36 -13.89 5.62
CA SER A 107 9.89 -14.96 4.78
C SER A 107 9.54 -14.70 3.32
N ALA A 108 10.50 -14.79 2.42
CA ALA A 108 10.23 -14.67 0.98
C ALA A 108 9.46 -15.87 0.38
N THR A 109 9.29 -16.96 1.13
CA THR A 109 8.77 -18.24 0.63
C THR A 109 7.56 -18.76 1.40
N ASP A 110 7.17 -18.09 2.48
CA ASP A 110 6.03 -18.47 3.33
C ASP A 110 5.01 -17.31 3.39
N SER A 111 4.02 -17.36 2.51
CA SER A 111 2.97 -16.34 2.45
C SER A 111 2.15 -16.23 3.73
N THR A 112 2.04 -17.33 4.49
CA THR A 112 1.35 -17.30 5.79
C THR A 112 2.14 -16.48 6.81
N ALA A 113 3.45 -16.70 6.90
CA ALA A 113 4.31 -15.93 7.80
C ALA A 113 4.34 -14.43 7.42
N ASP A 114 4.33 -14.11 6.13
CA ASP A 114 4.32 -12.73 5.64
C ASP A 114 2.97 -12.04 5.91
N GLU A 115 1.85 -12.75 5.78
CA GLU A 115 0.53 -12.23 6.15
C GLU A 115 0.40 -12.08 7.68
N GLU A 116 0.89 -13.03 8.47
CA GLU A 116 0.95 -12.92 9.93
C GLU A 116 1.81 -11.72 10.38
N PHE A 117 2.91 -11.44 9.65
CA PHE A 117 3.71 -10.24 9.89
C PHE A 117 2.90 -8.96 9.65
N ALA A 118 2.12 -8.89 8.55
CA ALA A 118 1.26 -7.75 8.26
C ALA A 118 0.16 -7.56 9.32
N ILE A 119 -0.42 -8.64 9.81
CA ILE A 119 -1.43 -8.62 10.89
C ILE A 119 -0.82 -8.13 12.20
N LEU A 120 0.37 -8.62 12.57
CA LEU A 120 1.05 -8.14 13.77
C LEU A 120 1.47 -6.68 13.65
N LEU A 121 1.93 -6.26 12.47
CA LEU A 121 2.22 -4.86 12.18
C LEU A 121 0.95 -3.99 12.33
N TYR A 122 -0.21 -4.50 11.88
CA TYR A 122 -1.49 -3.81 12.03
C TYR A 122 -1.87 -3.60 13.50
N HIS A 123 -1.68 -4.61 14.34
CA HIS A 123 -1.87 -4.46 15.78
C HIS A 123 -0.96 -3.38 16.36
N LEU A 124 0.33 -3.42 16.08
CA LEU A 124 1.30 -2.47 16.61
C LEU A 124 1.02 -1.04 16.12
N VAL A 125 0.66 -0.88 14.85
CA VAL A 125 0.32 0.42 14.25
C VAL A 125 -0.92 1.03 14.87
N THR A 126 -1.96 0.23 15.15
CA THR A 126 -3.20 0.72 15.74
C THR A 126 -3.05 1.02 17.23
N ASP A 127 -2.22 0.27 17.95
CA ASP A 127 -1.92 0.49 19.37
C ASP A 127 -1.23 1.85 19.63
N GLN A 128 -0.44 2.35 18.64
CA GLN A 128 0.23 3.65 18.74
C GLN A 128 -0.73 4.83 18.84
N THR A 129 -1.97 4.69 18.39
CA THR A 129 -2.90 5.84 18.33
C THR A 129 -3.26 6.36 19.73
N GLY A 130 -3.23 5.50 20.75
CA GLY A 130 -3.69 5.80 22.10
C GLY A 130 -5.17 6.17 22.14
N VAL A 131 -5.94 5.89 21.09
CA VAL A 131 -7.37 6.15 20.97
C VAL A 131 -8.12 4.83 20.90
N PRO A 132 -8.85 4.41 21.96
CA PRO A 132 -9.46 3.09 22.03
C PRO A 132 -10.38 2.72 20.87
N SER A 133 -10.99 3.69 20.20
CA SER A 133 -11.81 3.45 19.00
C SER A 133 -11.00 3.24 17.73
N GLN A 134 -9.68 3.41 17.79
CA GLN A 134 -8.71 3.25 16.71
C GLN A 134 -7.65 2.20 17.03
N GLU A 135 -7.89 1.37 18.04
CA GLU A 135 -7.03 0.27 18.43
C GLU A 135 -7.64 -1.07 18.00
N TRP A 136 -6.86 -1.90 17.37
CA TRP A 136 -7.22 -3.27 17.08
C TRP A 136 -6.28 -4.23 17.83
N PRO A 137 -6.82 -5.18 18.63
CA PRO A 137 -8.22 -5.35 19.00
C PRO A 137 -8.71 -4.26 19.99
N PRO A 138 -10.05 -4.11 20.19
CA PRO A 138 -11.12 -4.93 19.65
C PRO A 138 -11.72 -4.42 18.33
N THR A 139 -11.40 -3.18 17.93
CA THR A 139 -12.07 -2.53 16.78
C THR A 139 -11.22 -2.66 15.52
N ASP A 140 -11.73 -3.37 14.52
CA ASP A 140 -11.12 -3.38 13.20
C ASP A 140 -11.40 -2.03 12.51
N CYS A 141 -10.48 -1.09 12.72
CA CYS A 141 -10.66 0.34 12.45
C CYS A 141 -9.87 0.84 11.24
N GLY A 142 -8.95 0.00 10.71
CA GLY A 142 -8.01 0.47 9.69
C GLY A 142 -6.86 1.32 10.27
N SER A 143 -6.05 1.89 9.39
CA SER A 143 -4.93 2.77 9.74
C SER A 143 -4.62 3.74 8.59
N ASN A 144 -3.40 4.25 8.50
CA ASN A 144 -2.90 5.07 7.40
C ASN A 144 -1.39 4.88 7.21
N GLY A 145 -0.88 5.23 6.04
CA GLY A 145 0.53 5.05 5.69
C GLY A 145 1.50 5.80 6.59
N LEU A 146 1.10 6.92 7.23
CA LEU A 146 1.94 7.65 8.16
C LEU A 146 2.26 6.81 9.40
N TYR A 147 1.24 6.21 10.03
CA TYR A 147 1.43 5.39 11.22
C TYR A 147 2.24 4.13 10.91
N VAL A 148 2.06 3.55 9.72
CA VAL A 148 2.90 2.44 9.25
C VAL A 148 4.37 2.86 9.15
N CYS A 149 4.66 4.01 8.52
CA CYS A 149 6.04 4.51 8.45
C CYS A 149 6.63 4.76 9.84
N GLN A 150 5.87 5.34 10.76
CA GLN A 150 6.31 5.59 12.13
C GLN A 150 6.61 4.29 12.87
N GLU A 151 5.78 3.26 12.72
CA GLU A 151 6.03 1.95 13.33
C GLU A 151 7.26 1.27 12.74
N LEU A 152 7.43 1.26 11.42
CA LEU A 152 8.62 0.69 10.78
C LEU A 152 9.92 1.38 11.27
N ILE A 153 9.86 2.67 11.59
CA ILE A 153 10.98 3.41 12.20
C ILE A 153 11.15 2.99 13.67
N ALA A 154 10.08 2.90 14.45
CA ALA A 154 10.13 2.49 15.85
C ALA A 154 10.69 1.07 16.03
N GLN A 155 10.39 0.16 15.08
CA GLN A 155 10.95 -1.19 15.03
C GLN A 155 12.42 -1.23 14.54
N GLY A 156 12.99 -0.09 14.12
CA GLY A 156 14.37 0.00 13.62
C GLY A 156 14.55 -0.55 12.20
N PHE A 157 13.47 -0.77 11.46
CA PHE A 157 13.54 -1.25 10.07
C PHE A 157 13.85 -0.13 9.08
N ALA A 158 13.53 1.11 9.44
CA ALA A 158 13.79 2.30 8.67
C ALA A 158 14.37 3.42 9.54
N ALA A 159 15.09 4.39 8.94
CA ALA A 159 15.63 5.55 9.63
C ALA A 159 14.67 6.74 9.58
N SER A 160 13.93 6.88 8.48
CA SER A 160 13.01 7.98 8.24
C SER A 160 12.01 7.60 7.14
N TYR A 161 11.14 8.53 6.78
CA TYR A 161 10.26 8.39 5.61
C TYR A 161 10.21 9.69 4.80
N GLN A 162 9.79 9.56 3.55
CA GLN A 162 9.53 10.69 2.64
C GLN A 162 8.06 10.67 2.24
N SER A 163 7.48 11.86 2.05
CA SER A 163 6.14 12.04 1.49
C SER A 163 6.24 12.81 0.17
N ALA A 164 5.48 12.39 -0.84
CA ALA A 164 5.40 13.10 -2.10
C ALA A 164 4.17 14.03 -2.13
N PRO A 165 4.36 15.34 -2.36
CA PRO A 165 3.26 16.31 -2.36
C PRO A 165 2.43 16.29 -3.65
N ASN A 166 2.88 15.60 -4.68
CA ASN A 166 2.20 15.47 -5.97
C ASN A 166 2.65 14.21 -6.72
N VAL A 167 1.97 13.90 -7.80
CA VAL A 167 2.20 12.67 -8.58
C VAL A 167 3.61 12.63 -9.17
N THR A 168 4.14 13.75 -9.69
CA THR A 168 5.51 13.78 -10.25
C THR A 168 6.56 13.48 -9.18
N ALA A 169 6.38 13.99 -7.96
CA ALA A 169 7.25 13.65 -6.83
C ALA A 169 7.12 12.17 -6.44
N ALA A 170 5.90 11.60 -6.48
CA ALA A 170 5.71 10.16 -6.25
C ALA A 170 6.41 9.32 -7.32
N LEU A 171 6.32 9.69 -8.61
CA LEU A 171 7.08 9.05 -9.68
C LEU A 171 8.60 9.16 -9.49
N SER A 172 9.08 10.26 -8.90
CA SER A 172 10.49 10.42 -8.56
C SER A 172 10.92 9.51 -7.40
N LEU A 173 10.10 9.35 -6.37
CA LEU A 173 10.34 8.37 -5.31
C LEU A 173 10.38 6.94 -5.87
N LEU A 174 9.48 6.63 -6.80
CA LEU A 174 9.40 5.33 -7.46
C LEU A 174 10.65 5.00 -8.32
N GLN A 175 11.52 5.97 -8.62
CA GLN A 175 12.82 5.67 -9.24
C GLN A 175 13.78 4.95 -8.30
N THR A 176 13.58 5.04 -7.00
CA THR A 176 14.50 4.51 -5.97
C THR A 176 13.95 3.29 -5.23
N GLY A 177 12.71 2.90 -5.46
CA GLY A 177 12.01 1.78 -4.84
C GLY A 177 10.51 1.99 -4.82
N THR A 178 9.79 1.11 -4.19
CA THR A 178 8.32 1.15 -4.12
C THR A 178 7.81 2.38 -3.36
N VAL A 179 6.53 2.74 -3.57
CA VAL A 179 5.85 3.87 -2.91
C VAL A 179 4.48 3.42 -2.43
N MET A 180 4.22 3.55 -1.13
CA MET A 180 2.89 3.35 -0.57
C MET A 180 1.97 4.47 -1.04
N GLN A 181 0.76 4.12 -1.48
CA GLN A 181 -0.26 5.10 -1.86
C GLN A 181 -1.57 4.79 -1.15
N GLY A 182 -2.12 5.78 -0.46
CA GLY A 182 -3.40 5.69 0.20
C GLY A 182 -4.43 6.65 -0.40
N GLY A 183 -5.65 6.19 -0.58
CA GLY A 183 -6.70 7.02 -1.16
C GLY A 183 -8.07 6.34 -1.22
N PRO A 184 -9.06 6.99 -1.85
CA PRO A 184 -10.38 6.40 -2.03
C PRO A 184 -10.33 5.24 -3.01
N TRP A 185 -11.03 4.16 -2.67
CA TRP A 185 -11.32 3.06 -3.57
C TRP A 185 -12.75 3.16 -4.06
N PHE A 186 -12.96 3.06 -5.38
CA PHE A 186 -14.29 3.20 -5.97
C PHE A 186 -14.93 1.85 -6.29
N ASN A 187 -16.26 1.79 -6.26
CA ASN A 187 -17.00 0.56 -6.55
C ASN A 187 -16.71 -0.01 -7.94
N SER A 188 -16.41 0.83 -8.94
CA SER A 188 -16.02 0.37 -10.27
C SER A 188 -14.62 -0.26 -10.33
N TRP A 189 -13.76 -0.04 -9.34
CA TRP A 189 -12.37 -0.49 -9.34
C TRP A 189 -12.17 -1.92 -8.86
N PHE A 190 -13.23 -2.58 -8.35
CA PHE A 190 -13.15 -3.99 -7.97
C PHE A 190 -12.92 -4.95 -9.15
N LYS A 191 -13.15 -4.49 -10.37
CA LYS A 191 -13.00 -5.30 -11.58
C LYS A 191 -12.14 -4.56 -12.60
N PRO A 192 -10.80 -4.72 -12.53
CA PRO A 192 -9.92 -4.24 -13.58
C PRO A 192 -10.38 -4.74 -14.97
N ASP A 193 -10.13 -3.96 -15.99
CA ASP A 193 -10.42 -4.37 -17.36
C ASP A 193 -9.47 -5.50 -17.84
N SER A 194 -9.65 -5.97 -19.08
CA SER A 194 -8.84 -7.05 -19.64
C SER A 194 -7.34 -6.72 -19.75
N ASN A 195 -6.98 -5.44 -19.72
CA ASN A 195 -5.60 -4.95 -19.75
C ASN A 195 -5.04 -4.69 -18.34
N GLY A 196 -5.86 -4.85 -17.30
CA GLY A 196 -5.48 -4.65 -15.90
C GLY A 196 -5.75 -3.25 -15.36
N PHE A 197 -6.36 -2.33 -16.13
CA PHE A 197 -6.67 -0.99 -15.66
C PHE A 197 -7.93 -0.96 -14.79
N VAL A 198 -7.87 -0.22 -13.68
CA VAL A 198 -9.03 0.04 -12.81
C VAL A 198 -9.75 1.34 -13.21
N ASP A 199 -9.05 2.26 -13.88
CA ASP A 199 -9.49 3.62 -14.18
C ASP A 199 -9.85 3.85 -15.67
N GLY A 200 -9.99 2.77 -16.45
CA GLY A 200 -10.31 2.81 -17.87
C GLY A 200 -9.19 3.45 -18.69
N ASP A 201 -9.47 4.53 -19.40
CA ASP A 201 -8.50 5.24 -20.24
C ASP A 201 -7.76 6.39 -19.50
N GLY A 202 -7.93 6.52 -18.18
CA GLY A 202 -7.30 7.57 -17.38
C GLY A 202 -7.81 8.98 -17.65
N SER A 203 -8.86 9.13 -18.45
CA SER A 203 -9.46 10.44 -18.76
C SER A 203 -10.23 11.01 -17.57
N TYR A 204 -10.46 12.33 -17.61
CA TYR A 204 -11.29 13.00 -16.62
C TYR A 204 -12.72 12.41 -16.57
N ASP A 205 -13.27 11.99 -17.69
CA ASP A 205 -14.60 11.38 -17.74
C ASP A 205 -14.60 9.96 -17.14
N ALA A 206 -13.57 9.16 -17.35
CA ALA A 206 -13.40 7.87 -16.70
C ALA A 206 -13.27 8.04 -15.18
N MET A 207 -12.46 9.00 -14.70
CA MET A 207 -12.37 9.33 -13.28
C MET A 207 -13.73 9.77 -12.71
N ARG A 208 -14.45 10.64 -13.40
CA ARG A 208 -15.82 11.03 -12.98
C ARG A 208 -16.79 9.86 -12.91
N ALA A 209 -16.66 8.90 -13.83
CA ALA A 209 -17.47 7.68 -13.80
C ALA A 209 -17.14 6.84 -12.56
N ALA A 210 -15.85 6.71 -12.23
CA ALA A 210 -15.41 6.04 -10.99
C ALA A 210 -16.01 6.72 -9.75
N VAL A 211 -15.90 8.04 -9.62
CA VAL A 211 -16.51 8.80 -8.52
C VAL A 211 -18.04 8.59 -8.44
N LYS A 212 -18.73 8.57 -9.58
CA LYS A 212 -20.18 8.29 -9.62
C LYS A 212 -20.54 6.86 -9.22
N SER A 213 -19.64 5.90 -9.37
CA SER A 213 -19.87 4.54 -8.89
C SER A 213 -19.96 4.45 -7.36
N GLY A 214 -19.50 5.49 -6.67
CA GLY A 214 -19.45 5.60 -5.22
C GLY A 214 -18.12 5.14 -4.63
N VAL A 215 -17.76 5.74 -3.50
CA VAL A 215 -16.58 5.34 -2.72
C VAL A 215 -16.95 4.13 -1.89
N ALA A 216 -16.21 3.03 -2.06
CA ALA A 216 -16.36 1.83 -1.26
C ALA A 216 -15.66 1.99 0.10
N GLY A 217 -14.50 2.66 0.15
CA GLY A 217 -13.73 2.94 1.38
C GLY A 217 -12.41 3.61 1.08
N GLY A 218 -11.58 3.77 2.11
CA GLY A 218 -10.18 4.15 1.97
C GLY A 218 -9.30 2.91 1.87
N HIS A 219 -8.35 2.90 0.93
CA HIS A 219 -7.50 1.75 0.66
C HIS A 219 -6.05 2.18 0.44
N GLU A 220 -5.13 1.38 0.97
CA GLU A 220 -3.69 1.55 0.76
C GLU A 220 -3.17 0.45 -0.17
N THR A 221 -2.35 0.83 -1.13
CA THR A 221 -1.74 -0.07 -2.12
C THR A 221 -0.31 0.35 -2.42
N LEU A 222 0.45 -0.47 -3.13
CA LEU A 222 1.88 -0.27 -3.33
C LEU A 222 2.23 -0.01 -4.78
N GLN A 223 2.62 1.21 -5.12
CA GLN A 223 3.24 1.48 -6.42
C GLN A 223 4.60 0.78 -6.50
N HIS A 224 4.83 0.00 -7.54
CA HIS A 224 6.10 -0.70 -7.72
C HIS A 224 6.66 -0.65 -9.15
N GLY A 225 5.96 0.00 -10.08
CA GLY A 225 6.48 0.13 -11.43
C GLY A 225 5.88 1.30 -12.21
N ILE A 226 6.61 1.70 -13.23
CA ILE A 226 6.19 2.61 -14.30
C ILE A 226 6.38 1.85 -15.62
N PRO A 227 5.42 1.01 -16.04
CA PRO A 227 5.53 0.24 -17.27
C PRO A 227 5.49 1.11 -18.53
N GLN A 228 4.98 2.32 -18.42
CA GLN A 228 4.96 3.31 -19.50
C GLN A 228 5.17 4.70 -18.93
N LEU A 229 6.26 5.34 -19.33
CA LEU A 229 6.54 6.75 -19.04
C LEU A 229 6.37 7.59 -20.31
N ALA A 230 5.50 8.57 -20.27
CA ALA A 230 5.30 9.51 -21.35
C ALA A 230 5.81 10.91 -20.97
N MET A 231 6.48 11.57 -21.91
CA MET A 231 6.97 12.94 -21.74
C MET A 231 6.29 13.87 -22.75
N ALA A 232 5.84 15.01 -22.26
CA ALA A 232 5.32 16.08 -23.11
C ALA A 232 6.46 16.80 -23.85
N SER A 233 6.14 17.52 -24.91
CA SER A 233 7.12 18.24 -25.73
C SER A 233 7.92 19.32 -24.98
N ASN A 234 7.39 19.81 -23.86
CA ASN A 234 8.06 20.78 -23.00
C ASN A 234 8.98 20.12 -21.95
N GLY A 235 9.14 18.79 -21.96
CA GLY A 235 9.96 18.04 -21.02
C GLY A 235 9.29 17.69 -19.69
N SER A 236 8.03 18.05 -19.47
CA SER A 236 7.27 17.58 -18.30
C SER A 236 6.70 16.17 -18.53
N VAL A 237 6.34 15.47 -17.44
CA VAL A 237 5.63 14.19 -17.53
C VAL A 237 4.23 14.40 -18.14
N ASP A 238 3.90 13.62 -19.15
CA ASP A 238 2.54 13.50 -19.64
C ASP A 238 1.78 12.48 -18.77
N LEU A 239 1.06 13.00 -17.78
CA LEU A 239 0.36 12.18 -16.80
C LEU A 239 -0.78 11.34 -17.42
N ASN A 240 -1.36 11.79 -18.54
CA ASN A 240 -2.45 11.05 -19.20
C ASN A 240 -1.94 9.77 -19.88
N ASN A 241 -0.70 9.78 -20.33
CA ASN A 241 -0.06 8.67 -21.03
C ASN A 241 1.00 7.95 -20.17
N THR A 242 1.16 8.35 -18.91
CA THR A 242 2.05 7.66 -17.95
C THR A 242 1.24 6.68 -17.13
N VAL A 243 1.69 5.41 -17.10
CA VAL A 243 1.03 4.31 -16.42
C VAL A 243 1.85 3.87 -15.22
N ILE A 244 1.18 3.62 -14.11
CA ILE A 244 1.75 3.13 -12.86
C ILE A 244 1.23 1.71 -12.62
N LYS A 245 2.13 0.81 -12.23
CA LYS A 245 1.82 -0.56 -11.81
C LYS A 245 1.76 -0.61 -10.29
N VAL A 246 0.68 -1.18 -9.78
CA VAL A 246 0.34 -1.12 -8.36
C VAL A 246 -0.03 -2.51 -7.84
N ARG A 247 0.59 -2.94 -6.74
CA ARG A 247 0.28 -4.16 -5.99
C ARG A 247 -0.87 -3.92 -5.03
N ASN A 248 -1.86 -4.82 -5.07
CA ASN A 248 -2.96 -4.90 -4.11
C ASN A 248 -2.70 -6.03 -3.07
N SER A 249 -3.47 -6.06 -2.00
CA SER A 249 -3.44 -7.07 -0.93
C SER A 249 -4.72 -7.94 -0.90
N TRP A 250 -5.22 -8.35 -2.09
CA TRP A 250 -6.41 -9.18 -2.27
C TRP A 250 -6.09 -10.43 -3.10
N SER A 251 -5.03 -11.12 -2.74
CA SER A 251 -4.48 -12.30 -3.42
C SER A 251 -4.07 -12.10 -4.88
N THR A 252 -3.48 -13.15 -5.45
CA THR A 252 -3.12 -13.20 -6.88
C THR A 252 -4.32 -13.28 -7.82
N GLN A 253 -5.54 -13.46 -7.29
CA GLN A 253 -6.75 -13.52 -8.10
C GLN A 253 -7.26 -12.14 -8.53
N PHE A 254 -6.84 -11.08 -7.81
CA PHE A 254 -7.16 -9.72 -8.21
C PHE A 254 -6.28 -9.26 -9.37
N GLY A 255 -6.88 -8.59 -10.37
CA GLY A 255 -6.17 -7.97 -11.48
C GLY A 255 -5.25 -8.91 -12.24
N GLN A 256 -4.00 -8.52 -12.41
CA GLN A 256 -2.94 -9.30 -13.06
C GLN A 256 -1.99 -9.86 -11.99
N ASN A 257 -2.30 -11.04 -11.44
CA ASN A 257 -1.53 -11.66 -10.36
C ASN A 257 -1.37 -10.77 -9.10
N GLY A 258 -2.44 -10.10 -8.69
CA GLY A 258 -2.45 -9.20 -7.53
C GLY A 258 -2.08 -7.75 -7.86
N ASP A 259 -1.70 -7.46 -9.10
CA ASP A 259 -1.39 -6.12 -9.56
C ASP A 259 -2.52 -5.53 -10.41
N TYR A 260 -2.57 -4.20 -10.46
CA TYR A 260 -3.41 -3.45 -11.36
C TYR A 260 -2.64 -2.27 -11.98
N LEU A 261 -3.20 -1.72 -13.03
CA LEU A 261 -2.66 -0.54 -13.71
C LEU A 261 -3.54 0.69 -13.44
N LEU A 262 -2.88 1.84 -13.33
CA LEU A 262 -3.52 3.12 -13.07
C LEU A 262 -2.80 4.22 -13.84
N HIS A 263 -3.54 5.13 -14.48
CA HIS A 263 -2.93 6.30 -15.10
C HIS A 263 -2.52 7.34 -14.05
N ALA A 264 -1.37 7.96 -14.26
CA ALA A 264 -0.89 9.01 -13.36
C ALA A 264 -1.85 10.21 -13.31
N SER A 265 -2.60 10.48 -14.38
CA SER A 265 -3.65 11.50 -14.44
C SER A 265 -4.78 11.27 -13.43
N THR A 266 -5.18 10.03 -13.20
CA THR A 266 -6.22 9.68 -12.24
C THR A 266 -5.79 10.05 -10.82
N LEU A 267 -4.54 9.74 -10.44
CA LEU A 267 -3.99 10.17 -9.15
C LEU A 267 -3.92 11.70 -9.05
N ASN A 268 -3.58 12.38 -10.15
CA ASN A 268 -3.53 13.83 -10.17
C ASN A 268 -4.91 14.48 -10.03
N TYR A 269 -5.97 13.90 -10.62
CA TYR A 269 -7.35 14.38 -10.46
C TYR A 269 -7.84 14.21 -9.00
N LEU A 270 -7.36 13.18 -8.33
CA LEU A 270 -7.77 12.83 -6.97
C LEU A 270 -6.74 13.23 -5.91
N LEU A 271 -5.72 14.03 -6.28
CA LEU A 271 -4.52 14.30 -5.48
C LEU A 271 -4.81 14.73 -4.04
N LYS A 272 -5.84 15.54 -3.82
CA LYS A 272 -6.21 16.00 -2.47
C LYS A 272 -6.72 14.90 -1.52
N TYR A 273 -6.98 13.71 -2.05
CA TYR A 273 -7.46 12.55 -1.31
C TYR A 273 -6.42 11.44 -1.21
N TYR A 274 -5.26 11.62 -1.88
CA TYR A 274 -4.17 10.65 -1.89
C TYR A 274 -2.99 11.14 -1.06
N ASP A 275 -2.34 10.20 -0.42
CA ASP A 275 -1.01 10.38 0.13
C ASP A 275 -0.03 9.37 -0.49
N PHE A 276 1.25 9.74 -0.52
CA PHE A 276 2.32 8.92 -1.07
C PHE A 276 3.49 8.92 -0.10
N LYS A 277 3.95 7.75 0.32
CA LYS A 277 5.01 7.59 1.31
C LYS A 277 6.00 6.51 0.90
N ALA A 278 7.26 6.74 1.24
CA ALA A 278 8.30 5.74 1.12
C ALA A 278 9.24 5.82 2.33
N VAL A 279 9.59 4.69 2.93
CA VAL A 279 10.59 4.67 4.00
C VAL A 279 12.00 4.76 3.43
N VAL A 280 12.90 5.32 4.22
CA VAL A 280 14.33 5.42 3.94
C VAL A 280 15.05 4.54 4.94
N LEU A 281 15.86 3.61 4.45
CA LEU A 281 16.65 2.72 5.31
C LEU A 281 17.83 3.47 5.95
N ALA A 282 18.30 2.93 7.08
CA ALA A 282 19.49 3.40 7.76
C ALA A 282 20.78 2.99 7.03
#